data_aea08c712034a7d9fd4a818a5fd855d0
#
_entry.id   aea08c712034a7d9fd4a818a5fd855d0
#
_cell.length_a   1.000
_cell.length_b   1.000
_cell.length_c   1.000
_cell.angle_alpha   90.00
_cell.angle_beta   90.00
_cell.angle_gamma   90.00
#
_symmetry.space_group_name_H-M   'P 1'
#
loop_
_entity.id
_entity.type
_entity.pdbx_description
1 polymer ?
#
loop_
_entity_poly.entity_id
_entity_poly.type
_entity_poly.pdbx_seq_one_letter_code
_entity_poly.pdbx_strand_id
1 'polypeptide(L)'
;LAMPVWLKDKTRLSSVIRDALGKEMRAPLVFVDHHESHAASAFFPSPFDEAAILTLDGVGEWRTTTIGIGRGNRIELTKRIEFPHSLGLLYSAFTYYCGFKVNSGEYKLMGLAPYGRPLYKDAIYKHLIDLKDDGSFWLNMKYFDYCQGLTMTNRAFDELFGGPPRDPESTIEQRHMDLAASIQAVTEDAMLAI
;
A
#
# COMPACT_ATOMS: atom_id res chain seq x y z
N LEU A 1 18.05 1.83 15.30
CA LEU A 1 19.05 1.36 14.33
C LEU A 1 18.89 2.02 12.94
N ALA A 2 17.68 2.33 12.47
CA ALA A 2 17.44 2.96 11.17
C ALA A 2 17.75 4.46 11.14
N MET A 3 17.57 5.20 12.24
CA MET A 3 17.73 6.65 12.32
C MET A 3 19.11 7.18 11.84
N PRO A 4 20.26 6.61 12.22
CA PRO A 4 21.55 7.12 11.76
C PRO A 4 21.75 6.99 10.25
N VAL A 5 21.31 5.88 9.66
CA VAL A 5 21.37 5.66 8.20
C VAL A 5 20.41 6.62 7.50
N TRP A 6 19.19 6.74 8.01
CA TRP A 6 18.20 7.64 7.46
C TRP A 6 18.66 9.11 7.48
N LEU A 7 19.17 9.58 8.60
CA LEU A 7 19.72 10.95 8.74
C LEU A 7 20.92 11.17 7.83
N LYS A 8 21.79 10.17 7.66
CA LYS A 8 22.98 10.29 6.83
C LYS A 8 22.63 10.39 5.34
N ASP A 9 21.75 9.52 4.85
CA ASP A 9 21.50 9.36 3.42
C ASP A 9 20.33 10.24 2.95
N LYS A 10 19.23 10.29 3.70
CA LYS A 10 18.04 11.03 3.29
C LYS A 10 18.19 12.55 3.37
N THR A 11 18.88 13.08 4.37
CA THR A 11 19.13 14.53 4.45
C THR A 11 20.19 15.01 3.44
N ARG A 12 20.93 14.09 2.82
CA ARG A 12 22.00 14.39 1.85
C ARG A 12 21.74 13.82 0.46
N LEU A 13 20.46 13.53 0.15
CA LEU A 13 20.06 12.83 -1.08
C LEU A 13 20.64 13.51 -2.35
N SER A 14 20.59 14.84 -2.43
CA SER A 14 21.18 15.57 -3.56
C SER A 14 22.68 15.30 -3.74
N SER A 15 23.41 15.23 -2.63
CA SER A 15 24.85 14.90 -2.65
C SER A 15 25.09 13.46 -3.07
N VAL A 16 24.33 12.53 -2.50
CA VAL A 16 24.42 11.09 -2.83
C VAL A 16 24.15 10.86 -4.31
N ILE A 17 23.12 11.50 -4.88
CA ILE A 17 22.79 11.40 -6.30
C ILE A 17 23.92 11.96 -7.17
N ARG A 18 24.46 13.15 -6.83
CA ARG A 18 25.54 13.76 -7.59
C ARG A 18 26.83 12.93 -7.52
N ASP A 19 27.14 12.36 -6.36
CA ASP A 19 28.31 11.49 -6.19
C ASP A 19 28.17 10.19 -7.00
N ALA A 20 26.98 9.62 -7.07
CA ALA A 20 26.70 8.41 -7.83
C ALA A 20 26.69 8.64 -9.36
N LEU A 21 26.20 9.80 -9.83
CA LEU A 21 26.11 10.14 -11.26
C LEU A 21 27.38 10.80 -11.80
N GLY A 22 28.35 11.10 -10.93
CA GLY A 22 29.62 11.76 -11.28
C GLY A 22 29.57 13.27 -11.02
N LYS A 23 30.71 13.79 -10.57
CA LYS A 23 30.88 15.21 -10.17
C LYS A 23 30.67 16.21 -11.31
N GLU A 24 30.64 15.73 -12.56
CA GLU A 24 30.45 16.54 -13.76
C GLU A 24 28.97 16.79 -14.10
N MET A 25 28.04 16.15 -13.37
CA MET A 25 26.61 16.35 -13.57
C MET A 25 26.20 17.79 -13.22
N ARG A 26 25.88 18.58 -14.26
CA ARG A 26 25.46 19.98 -14.14
C ARG A 26 23.94 20.17 -14.18
N ALA A 27 23.18 19.10 -14.53
CA ALA A 27 21.72 19.17 -14.58
C ALA A 27 21.14 19.51 -13.20
N PRO A 28 20.10 20.34 -13.12
CA PRO A 28 19.40 20.60 -11.88
C PRO A 28 18.70 19.30 -11.40
N LEU A 29 18.76 19.05 -10.10
CA LEU A 29 17.96 18.02 -9.46
C LEU A 29 16.61 18.62 -9.07
N VAL A 30 15.55 18.05 -9.61
CA VAL A 30 14.17 18.42 -9.29
C VAL A 30 13.55 17.28 -8.50
N PHE A 31 13.00 17.60 -7.34
CA PHE A 31 12.26 16.66 -6.51
C PHE A 31 10.78 16.95 -6.68
N VAL A 32 10.00 15.92 -6.92
CA VAL A 32 8.55 16.00 -7.07
C VAL A 32 7.88 15.12 -6.01
N ASP A 33 6.63 15.43 -5.72
CA ASP A 33 5.80 14.66 -4.80
C ASP A 33 5.69 13.19 -5.25
N HIS A 34 5.67 12.27 -4.30
CA HIS A 34 5.68 10.83 -4.55
C HIS A 34 4.49 10.40 -5.42
N HIS A 35 3.28 10.80 -5.04
CA HIS A 35 2.09 10.46 -5.81
C HIS A 35 1.98 11.19 -7.15
N GLU A 36 2.55 12.38 -7.28
CA GLU A 36 2.70 13.03 -8.59
C GLU A 36 3.64 12.26 -9.51
N SER A 37 4.73 11.70 -8.95
CA SER A 37 5.64 10.83 -9.71
C SER A 37 4.94 9.57 -10.20
N HIS A 38 4.13 8.92 -9.35
CA HIS A 38 3.33 7.76 -9.75
C HIS A 38 2.35 8.12 -10.87
N ALA A 39 1.59 9.19 -10.69
CA ALA A 39 0.63 9.68 -11.69
C ALA A 39 1.31 10.00 -13.03
N ALA A 40 2.44 10.70 -12.99
CA ALA A 40 3.21 11.07 -14.17
C ALA A 40 3.77 9.85 -14.90
N SER A 41 4.29 8.86 -14.16
CA SER A 41 4.86 7.64 -14.73
C SER A 41 3.83 6.77 -15.46
N ALA A 42 2.56 6.86 -15.07
CA ALA A 42 1.48 6.13 -15.73
C ALA A 42 0.84 6.94 -16.86
N PHE A 43 0.53 8.23 -16.63
CA PHE A 43 -0.25 9.03 -17.57
C PHE A 43 0.56 9.47 -18.81
N PHE A 44 1.74 10.07 -18.61
CA PHE A 44 2.48 10.64 -19.73
C PHE A 44 2.96 9.64 -20.80
N PRO A 45 3.34 8.38 -20.48
CA PRO A 45 3.63 7.38 -21.50
C PRO A 45 2.38 6.67 -22.03
N SER A 46 1.19 6.93 -21.48
CA SER A 46 -0.05 6.31 -21.94
C SER A 46 -0.51 6.89 -23.29
N PRO A 47 -1.37 6.18 -24.04
CA PRO A 47 -1.92 6.67 -25.30
C PRO A 47 -3.11 7.64 -25.11
N PHE A 48 -3.44 8.04 -23.89
CA PHE A 48 -4.63 8.83 -23.61
C PHE A 48 -4.31 10.33 -23.53
N ASP A 49 -5.06 11.15 -24.25
CA ASP A 49 -5.01 12.62 -24.13
C ASP A 49 -5.70 13.10 -22.84
N GLU A 50 -6.70 12.36 -22.37
CA GLU A 50 -7.39 12.58 -21.10
C GLU A 50 -7.67 11.26 -20.40
N ALA A 51 -7.38 11.18 -19.11
CA ALA A 51 -7.66 10.00 -18.30
C ALA A 51 -7.90 10.36 -16.82
N ALA A 52 -8.73 9.56 -16.14
CA ALA A 52 -8.73 9.48 -14.70
C ALA A 52 -7.44 8.80 -14.22
N ILE A 53 -6.89 9.31 -13.14
CA ILE A 53 -5.65 8.79 -12.54
C ILE A 53 -5.97 8.36 -11.11
N LEU A 54 -5.62 7.12 -10.79
CA LEU A 54 -5.66 6.57 -9.44
C LEU A 54 -4.26 6.10 -9.06
N THR A 55 -3.76 6.56 -7.91
CA THR A 55 -2.54 6.03 -7.32
C THR A 55 -2.84 5.40 -5.97
N LEU A 56 -2.34 4.19 -5.75
CA LEU A 56 -2.49 3.44 -4.50
C LEU A 56 -1.10 3.00 -4.05
N ASP A 57 -0.78 3.28 -2.80
CA ASP A 57 0.52 2.95 -2.21
C ASP A 57 0.36 2.45 -0.76
N GLY A 58 1.44 1.91 -0.21
CA GLY A 58 1.53 1.70 1.24
C GLY A 58 1.52 3.04 1.95
N VAL A 59 2.55 3.84 1.73
CA VAL A 59 2.63 5.24 2.12
C VAL A 59 3.71 5.95 1.29
N GLY A 60 3.31 6.98 0.56
CA GLY A 60 4.19 7.87 -0.19
C GLY A 60 4.22 9.24 0.50
N GLU A 61 5.27 9.50 1.30
CA GLU A 61 5.34 10.61 2.23
C GLU A 61 4.23 10.51 3.30
N TRP A 62 3.08 11.14 3.11
CA TRP A 62 1.90 11.01 3.98
C TRP A 62 0.66 10.51 3.25
N ARG A 63 0.66 10.55 1.92
CA ARG A 63 -0.46 10.09 1.10
C ARG A 63 -0.37 8.59 0.89
N THR A 64 -1.53 7.95 0.81
CA THR A 64 -1.68 6.51 0.58
C THR A 64 -2.51 6.23 -0.67
N THR A 65 -3.40 7.16 -1.01
CA THR A 65 -4.25 7.11 -2.20
C THR A 65 -4.39 8.51 -2.75
N THR A 66 -4.31 8.71 -4.06
CA THR A 66 -4.73 9.95 -4.71
C THR A 66 -5.55 9.67 -5.96
N ILE A 67 -6.49 10.57 -6.22
CA ILE A 67 -7.34 10.56 -7.41
C ILE A 67 -7.17 11.88 -8.13
N GLY A 68 -7.07 11.83 -9.45
CA GLY A 68 -6.90 13.02 -10.26
C GLY A 68 -7.29 12.82 -11.71
N ILE A 69 -6.98 13.81 -12.50
CA ILE A 69 -7.23 13.83 -13.95
C ILE A 69 -5.94 14.25 -14.64
N GLY A 70 -5.56 13.50 -15.67
CA GLY A 70 -4.54 13.89 -16.64
C GLY A 70 -5.19 14.46 -17.88
N ARG A 71 -4.66 15.58 -18.41
CA ARG A 71 -5.10 16.19 -19.67
C ARG A 71 -3.90 16.77 -20.42
N GLY A 72 -3.59 16.21 -21.60
CA GLY A 72 -2.45 16.60 -22.41
C GLY A 72 -1.14 16.51 -21.62
N ASN A 73 -0.54 17.63 -21.24
CA ASN A 73 0.71 17.68 -20.49
C ASN A 73 0.53 18.12 -19.02
N ARG A 74 -0.67 17.96 -18.47
CA ARG A 74 -0.99 18.36 -17.09
C ARG A 74 -1.63 17.23 -16.32
N ILE A 75 -1.30 17.17 -15.03
CA ILE A 75 -1.90 16.28 -14.04
C ILE A 75 -2.44 17.15 -12.91
N GLU A 76 -3.66 16.87 -12.48
CA GLU A 76 -4.29 17.50 -11.34
C GLU A 76 -4.80 16.43 -10.37
N LEU A 77 -4.17 16.31 -9.21
CA LEU A 77 -4.59 15.41 -8.13
C LEU A 77 -5.58 16.15 -7.22
N THR A 78 -6.85 15.72 -7.23
CA THR A 78 -7.96 16.45 -6.62
C THR A 78 -8.42 15.90 -5.28
N LYS A 79 -8.25 14.59 -5.05
CA LYS A 79 -8.64 13.90 -3.82
C LYS A 79 -7.49 13.06 -3.31
N ARG A 80 -7.46 12.82 -1.99
CA ARG A 80 -6.44 11.99 -1.34
C ARG A 80 -6.93 11.34 -0.07
N ILE A 81 -6.34 10.20 0.26
CA ILE A 81 -6.40 9.58 1.58
C ILE A 81 -4.97 9.59 2.14
N GLU A 82 -4.86 9.79 3.44
CA GLU A 82 -3.57 9.93 4.11
C GLU A 82 -3.36 8.81 5.14
N PHE A 83 -2.08 8.58 5.47
CA PHE A 83 -1.68 7.71 6.55
C PHE A 83 -2.43 8.07 7.86
N PRO A 84 -2.90 7.09 8.65
CA PRO A 84 -2.60 5.67 8.57
C PRO A 84 -3.56 4.85 7.70
N HIS A 85 -4.52 5.47 7.03
CA HIS A 85 -5.54 4.80 6.24
C HIS A 85 -4.98 4.48 4.86
N SER A 86 -4.62 3.22 4.62
CA SER A 86 -3.97 2.76 3.40
C SER A 86 -4.48 1.40 2.97
N LEU A 87 -4.95 1.28 1.74
CA LEU A 87 -5.32 0.00 1.15
C LEU A 87 -4.09 -0.90 0.97
N GLY A 88 -2.94 -0.31 0.60
CA GLY A 88 -1.68 -1.03 0.50
C GLY A 88 -1.20 -1.59 1.85
N LEU A 89 -1.25 -0.78 2.94
CA LEU A 89 -0.90 -1.29 4.28
C LEU A 89 -1.92 -2.31 4.80
N LEU A 90 -3.20 -2.18 4.47
CA LEU A 90 -4.19 -3.21 4.78
C LEU A 90 -3.83 -4.53 4.08
N TYR A 91 -3.50 -4.51 2.79
CA TYR A 91 -3.06 -5.69 2.06
C TYR A 91 -1.76 -6.27 2.63
N SER A 92 -0.80 -5.42 2.98
CA SER A 92 0.46 -5.82 3.63
C SER A 92 0.25 -6.41 5.02
N ALA A 93 -0.78 -5.99 5.78
CA ALA A 93 -1.13 -6.60 7.06
C ALA A 93 -1.58 -8.06 6.88
N PHE A 94 -2.38 -8.37 5.85
CA PHE A 94 -2.74 -9.75 5.51
C PHE A 94 -1.56 -10.53 4.95
N THR A 95 -0.67 -9.88 4.18
CA THR A 95 0.60 -10.47 3.71
C THR A 95 1.43 -10.94 4.88
N TYR A 96 1.64 -10.08 5.88
CA TYR A 96 2.32 -10.40 7.13
C TYR A 96 1.61 -11.54 7.89
N TYR A 97 0.30 -11.43 8.06
CA TYR A 97 -0.50 -12.39 8.82
C TYR A 97 -0.49 -13.79 8.19
N CYS A 98 -0.44 -13.88 6.87
CA CYS A 98 -0.25 -15.13 6.13
C CYS A 98 1.22 -15.61 6.08
N GLY A 99 2.13 -14.98 6.84
CA GLY A 99 3.53 -15.40 6.99
C GLY A 99 4.43 -15.06 5.80
N PHE A 100 4.04 -14.10 4.98
CA PHE A 100 4.87 -13.61 3.89
C PHE A 100 5.60 -12.31 4.29
N LYS A 101 6.73 -12.06 3.66
CA LYS A 101 7.53 -10.87 3.93
C LYS A 101 6.88 -9.64 3.29
N VAL A 102 6.56 -8.65 4.10
CA VAL A 102 6.04 -7.33 3.66
C VAL A 102 7.03 -6.63 2.72
N ASN A 103 6.52 -5.89 1.75
CA ASN A 103 7.23 -5.20 0.66
C ASN A 103 7.88 -6.13 -0.38
N SER A 104 7.65 -7.43 -0.28
CA SER A 104 8.15 -8.38 -1.27
C SER A 104 7.32 -9.68 -1.34
N GLY A 105 6.25 -9.79 -0.59
CA GLY A 105 5.41 -11.00 -0.51
C GLY A 105 3.95 -10.76 -0.86
N GLU A 106 3.56 -9.54 -1.17
CA GLU A 106 2.19 -9.19 -1.55
C GLU A 106 1.74 -9.95 -2.79
N TYR A 107 2.62 -10.14 -3.78
CA TYR A 107 2.33 -10.95 -4.96
C TYR A 107 2.12 -12.45 -4.62
N LYS A 108 2.73 -12.96 -3.54
CA LYS A 108 2.51 -14.34 -3.07
C LYS A 108 1.12 -14.48 -2.46
N LEU A 109 0.69 -13.47 -1.69
CA LEU A 109 -0.67 -13.42 -1.16
C LEU A 109 -1.70 -13.33 -2.30
N MET A 110 -1.46 -12.48 -3.29
CA MET A 110 -2.28 -12.39 -4.50
C MET A 110 -2.35 -13.73 -5.24
N GLY A 111 -1.21 -14.41 -5.42
CA GLY A 111 -1.14 -15.73 -6.05
C GLY A 111 -1.81 -16.84 -5.22
N LEU A 112 -1.98 -16.63 -3.90
CA LEU A 112 -2.68 -17.56 -3.00
C LEU A 112 -4.20 -17.40 -3.06
N ALA A 113 -4.71 -16.20 -3.34
CA ALA A 113 -6.13 -15.87 -3.32
C ALA A 113 -7.01 -16.80 -4.19
N PRO A 114 -6.62 -17.22 -5.41
CA PRO A 114 -7.44 -18.12 -6.24
C PRO A 114 -7.70 -19.51 -5.63
N TYR A 115 -6.92 -19.91 -4.62
CA TYR A 115 -7.08 -21.21 -3.95
C TYR A 115 -8.02 -21.17 -2.74
N GLY A 116 -8.49 -19.96 -2.36
CA GLY A 116 -9.39 -19.75 -1.24
C GLY A 116 -10.80 -19.31 -1.66
N ARG A 117 -11.63 -19.12 -0.66
CA ARG A 117 -12.97 -18.50 -0.77
C ARG A 117 -13.01 -17.26 0.11
N PRO A 118 -13.71 -16.18 -0.27
CA PRO A 118 -13.72 -14.92 0.48
C PRO A 118 -14.62 -14.98 1.74
N LEU A 119 -14.37 -15.98 2.61
CA LEU A 119 -15.19 -16.25 3.80
C LEU A 119 -15.09 -15.18 4.88
N TYR A 120 -14.02 -14.40 4.87
CA TYR A 120 -13.75 -13.35 5.86
C TYR A 120 -14.09 -11.94 5.35
N LYS A 121 -14.64 -11.81 4.13
CA LYS A 121 -14.96 -10.51 3.52
C LYS A 121 -15.85 -9.65 4.42
N ASP A 122 -16.94 -10.22 4.96
CA ASP A 122 -17.85 -9.51 5.85
C ASP A 122 -17.19 -9.10 7.17
N ALA A 123 -16.30 -9.95 7.72
CA ALA A 123 -15.55 -9.63 8.92
C ALA A 123 -14.57 -8.47 8.68
N ILE A 124 -13.93 -8.42 7.52
CA ILE A 124 -13.04 -7.32 7.13
C ILE A 124 -13.83 -6.00 7.06
N TYR A 125 -14.97 -5.96 6.38
CA TYR A 125 -15.82 -4.77 6.32
C TYR A 125 -16.36 -4.36 7.68
N LYS A 126 -16.81 -5.30 8.47
CA LYS A 126 -17.39 -5.01 9.78
C LYS A 126 -16.36 -4.46 10.78
N HIS A 127 -15.11 -4.90 10.71
CA HIS A 127 -14.14 -4.67 11.77
C HIS A 127 -12.91 -3.86 11.34
N LEU A 128 -12.46 -3.99 10.11
CA LEU A 128 -11.16 -3.44 9.69
C LEU A 128 -11.25 -2.21 8.79
N ILE A 129 -12.21 -2.17 7.86
CA ILE A 129 -12.33 -1.08 6.88
C ILE A 129 -13.78 -0.59 6.80
N ASP A 130 -13.95 0.71 6.93
CA ASP A 130 -15.20 1.41 6.63
C ASP A 130 -15.08 2.05 5.25
N LEU A 131 -15.58 1.35 4.21
CA LEU A 131 -15.59 1.80 2.82
C LEU A 131 -16.90 2.52 2.51
N LYS A 132 -16.81 3.72 1.94
CA LYS A 132 -17.95 4.53 1.54
C LYS A 132 -18.25 4.38 0.04
N ASP A 133 -19.45 4.77 -0.36
CA ASP A 133 -19.91 4.71 -1.76
C ASP A 133 -19.11 5.61 -2.71
N ASP A 134 -18.44 6.64 -2.18
CA ASP A 134 -17.56 7.54 -2.96
C ASP A 134 -16.10 7.06 -3.03
N GLY A 135 -15.84 5.84 -2.58
CA GLY A 135 -14.53 5.21 -2.56
C GLY A 135 -13.62 5.66 -1.40
N SER A 136 -14.03 6.64 -0.60
CA SER A 136 -13.29 6.97 0.61
C SER A 136 -13.39 5.85 1.64
N PHE A 137 -12.33 5.65 2.41
CA PHE A 137 -12.32 4.61 3.43
C PHE A 137 -11.49 5.00 4.66
N TRP A 138 -11.80 4.34 5.78
CA TRP A 138 -11.08 4.44 7.03
C TRP A 138 -10.73 3.06 7.55
N LEU A 139 -9.51 2.88 8.05
CA LEU A 139 -9.10 1.65 8.73
C LEU A 139 -9.31 1.80 10.24
N ASN A 140 -9.82 0.75 10.86
CA ASN A 140 -9.93 0.69 12.30
C ASN A 140 -8.59 0.31 12.92
N MET A 141 -7.85 1.31 13.37
CA MET A 141 -6.48 1.16 13.88
C MET A 141 -6.36 0.30 15.13
N LYS A 142 -7.47 -0.09 15.76
CA LYS A 142 -7.48 -1.04 16.89
C LYS A 142 -6.81 -2.39 16.56
N TYR A 143 -6.83 -2.79 15.29
CA TYR A 143 -6.38 -4.11 14.83
C TYR A 143 -4.95 -4.10 14.28
N PHE A 144 -4.36 -2.93 14.08
CA PHE A 144 -3.07 -2.77 13.42
C PHE A 144 -2.02 -2.23 14.37
N ASP A 145 -0.76 -2.63 14.17
CA ASP A 145 0.36 -2.22 15.01
C ASP A 145 1.45 -1.43 14.25
N TYR A 146 1.30 -1.28 12.95
CA TYR A 146 2.32 -0.66 12.11
C TYR A 146 2.58 0.84 12.37
N CYS A 147 1.70 1.52 13.13
CA CYS A 147 1.92 2.91 13.53
C CYS A 147 2.87 3.04 14.73
N GLN A 148 2.94 2.05 15.60
CA GLN A 148 3.63 2.15 16.91
C GLN A 148 4.54 0.96 17.18
N GLY A 149 4.28 -0.19 16.59
CA GLY A 149 4.97 -1.44 16.83
C GLY A 149 5.97 -1.82 15.74
N LEU A 150 6.42 -3.07 15.83
CA LEU A 150 7.33 -3.71 14.87
C LEU A 150 6.63 -4.79 14.02
N THR A 151 5.33 -4.95 14.21
CA THR A 151 4.47 -5.90 13.51
C THR A 151 3.39 -5.16 12.74
N MET A 152 2.77 -5.81 11.76
CA MET A 152 1.67 -5.21 11.00
C MET A 152 0.33 -5.32 11.73
N THR A 153 0.14 -6.42 12.46
CA THR A 153 -1.10 -6.77 13.16
C THR A 153 -0.84 -6.99 14.64
N ASN A 154 -1.89 -7.00 15.45
CA ASN A 154 -1.83 -7.21 16.88
C ASN A 154 -2.80 -8.32 17.34
N ARG A 155 -2.84 -8.56 18.65
CA ARG A 155 -3.67 -9.61 19.25
C ARG A 155 -5.17 -9.50 18.90
N ALA A 156 -5.72 -8.28 18.74
CA ALA A 156 -7.12 -8.12 18.37
C ALA A 156 -7.38 -8.64 16.93
N PHE A 157 -6.41 -8.52 16.03
CA PHE A 157 -6.45 -9.11 14.70
C PHE A 157 -6.40 -10.65 14.77
N ASP A 158 -5.53 -11.19 15.64
CA ASP A 158 -5.41 -12.63 15.86
C ASP A 158 -6.72 -13.25 16.38
N GLU A 159 -7.34 -12.58 17.36
CA GLU A 159 -8.65 -13.00 17.91
C GLU A 159 -9.77 -12.94 16.86
N LEU A 160 -9.75 -11.95 15.96
CA LEU A 160 -10.73 -11.81 14.89
C LEU A 160 -10.66 -12.96 13.87
N PHE A 161 -9.45 -13.40 13.52
CA PHE A 161 -9.23 -14.39 12.46
C PHE A 161 -8.87 -15.80 12.99
N GLY A 162 -8.95 -16.01 14.32
CA GLY A 162 -8.90 -17.34 14.92
C GLY A 162 -7.50 -17.90 15.15
N GLY A 163 -6.50 -17.04 15.44
CA GLY A 163 -5.15 -17.45 15.85
C GLY A 163 -4.06 -16.46 15.44
N PRO A 164 -2.81 -16.73 15.80
CA PRO A 164 -1.68 -15.87 15.49
C PRO A 164 -1.34 -15.85 13.98
N PRO A 165 -0.50 -14.91 13.54
CA PRO A 165 0.10 -14.95 12.22
C PRO A 165 0.78 -16.29 11.95
N ARG A 166 0.76 -16.73 10.69
CA ARG A 166 1.46 -17.95 10.27
C ARG A 166 2.97 -17.73 10.39
N ASP A 167 3.67 -18.68 10.99
CA ASP A 167 5.13 -18.67 10.98
C ASP A 167 5.63 -18.79 9.52
N PRO A 168 6.62 -17.97 9.11
CA PRO A 168 7.26 -18.13 7.81
C PRO A 168 7.70 -19.58 7.58
N GLU A 169 7.58 -20.07 6.35
CA GLU A 169 7.96 -21.44 5.92
C GLU A 169 7.12 -22.58 6.55
N SER A 170 6.17 -22.30 7.45
CA SER A 170 5.20 -23.33 7.90
C SER A 170 4.19 -23.66 6.79
N THR A 171 3.43 -24.74 6.99
CA THR A 171 2.41 -25.17 6.03
C THR A 171 1.33 -24.11 5.84
N ILE A 172 0.97 -23.84 4.58
CA ILE A 172 -0.17 -23.00 4.23
C ILE A 172 -1.44 -23.85 4.35
N GLU A 173 -2.36 -23.40 5.18
CA GLU A 173 -3.66 -24.06 5.42
C GLU A 173 -4.78 -23.36 4.64
N GLN A 174 -5.94 -24.00 4.55
CA GLN A 174 -7.11 -23.44 3.87
C GLN A 174 -7.51 -22.07 4.44
N ARG A 175 -7.39 -21.85 5.75
CA ARG A 175 -7.61 -20.54 6.39
C ARG A 175 -6.81 -19.41 5.74
N HIS A 176 -5.55 -19.66 5.43
CA HIS A 176 -4.66 -18.65 4.82
C HIS A 176 -5.06 -18.35 3.38
N MET A 177 -5.53 -19.36 2.63
CA MET A 177 -6.07 -19.20 1.28
C MET A 177 -7.38 -18.38 1.31
N ASP A 178 -8.27 -18.68 2.27
CA ASP A 178 -9.55 -17.97 2.43
C ASP A 178 -9.34 -16.51 2.89
N LEU A 179 -8.35 -16.24 3.73
CA LEU A 179 -7.94 -14.88 4.10
C LEU A 179 -7.39 -14.12 2.89
N ALA A 180 -6.53 -14.76 2.09
CA ALA A 180 -5.99 -14.18 0.87
C ALA A 180 -7.11 -13.83 -0.14
N ALA A 181 -8.04 -14.76 -0.37
CA ALA A 181 -9.21 -14.53 -1.21
C ALA A 181 -10.10 -13.39 -0.69
N SER A 182 -10.24 -13.29 0.64
CA SER A 182 -11.09 -12.27 1.27
C SER A 182 -10.50 -10.87 1.12
N ILE A 183 -9.22 -10.69 1.41
CA ILE A 183 -8.59 -9.38 1.26
C ILE A 183 -8.46 -8.99 -0.21
N GLN A 184 -8.24 -9.95 -1.12
CA GLN A 184 -8.25 -9.69 -2.55
C GLN A 184 -9.60 -9.12 -2.99
N ALA A 185 -10.71 -9.76 -2.61
CA ALA A 185 -12.06 -9.30 -2.94
C ALA A 185 -12.37 -7.91 -2.36
N VAL A 186 -11.96 -7.63 -1.12
CA VAL A 186 -12.13 -6.30 -0.50
C VAL A 186 -11.31 -5.24 -1.23
N THR A 187 -10.08 -5.58 -1.65
CA THR A 187 -9.22 -4.67 -2.41
C THR A 187 -9.82 -4.33 -3.76
N GLU A 188 -10.35 -5.32 -4.48
CA GLU A 188 -11.04 -5.14 -5.76
C GLU A 188 -12.28 -4.24 -5.60
N ASP A 189 -13.13 -4.50 -4.59
CA ASP A 189 -14.30 -3.67 -4.31
C ASP A 189 -13.90 -2.21 -4.02
N ALA A 190 -12.86 -2.01 -3.18
CA ALA A 190 -12.39 -0.66 -2.84
C ALA A 190 -11.85 0.08 -4.08
N MET A 191 -11.08 -0.60 -4.93
CA MET A 191 -10.56 -0.01 -6.18
C MET A 191 -11.67 0.34 -7.17
N LEU A 192 -12.76 -0.43 -7.21
CA LEU A 192 -13.90 -0.18 -8.09
C LEU A 192 -14.83 0.92 -7.55
N ALA A 193 -14.84 1.16 -6.23
CA ALA A 193 -15.60 2.23 -5.60
C ALA A 193 -14.94 3.60 -5.73
N ILE A 194 -13.61 3.66 -5.89
CA ILE A 194 -12.82 4.87 -6.10
C ILE A 194 -12.98 5.38 -7.53
#